data_50a1ed1c87bb896d161a1245d76de840
#
_entry.id   50a1ed1c87bb896d161a1245d76de840
#
_cell.length_a   1.000
_cell.length_b   1.000
_cell.length_c   1.000
_cell.angle_alpha   90.00
_cell.angle_beta   90.00
_cell.angle_gamma   90.00
#
_symmetry.space_group_name_H-M   'P 1'
#
loop_
_entity.id
_entity.type
_entity.pdbx_description
1 polymer ?
#
loop_
_entity_poly.entity_id
_entity_poly.type
_entity_poly.pdbx_seq_one_letter_code
_entity_poly.pdbx_strand_id
1 'polypeptide(L)'
;MKKTDYTYAVGRRKTAIARVRLYPKASVPGHDGVQLVVNDKAAEVYFGGNAEKNQYRLPFIVTETLTKMSASIKVVGGGTQAQLGALIHGIARALTKLDTEKYRAILKTAGLLTRDPRAKERRKVGTGGKARRAKQSPKR
;
A
#
# COMPACT_ATOMS: atom_id res chain seq x y z
N MET A 1 -25.60 -16.60 1.15
CA MET A 1 -24.55 -15.57 1.36
C MET A 1 -24.52 -14.63 0.17
N LYS A 2 -24.69 -13.30 0.37
CA LYS A 2 -24.57 -12.31 -0.72
C LYS A 2 -23.12 -12.35 -1.21
N LYS A 3 -22.92 -12.65 -2.49
CA LYS A 3 -21.63 -12.61 -3.16
C LYS A 3 -21.11 -11.18 -3.08
N THR A 4 -20.00 -10.96 -2.40
CA THR A 4 -19.41 -9.62 -2.29
C THR A 4 -18.79 -9.26 -3.64
N ASP A 5 -19.21 -8.13 -4.22
CA ASP A 5 -18.73 -7.65 -5.53
C ASP A 5 -17.29 -7.10 -5.49
N TYR A 6 -16.50 -7.43 -4.46
CA TYR A 6 -15.14 -6.93 -4.30
C TYR A 6 -14.17 -7.99 -3.81
N THR A 7 -12.91 -7.85 -4.16
CA THR A 7 -11.80 -8.63 -3.60
C THR A 7 -11.15 -7.87 -2.46
N TYR A 8 -11.03 -8.52 -1.29
CA TYR A 8 -10.48 -7.93 -0.09
C TYR A 8 -9.02 -8.34 0.15
N ALA A 9 -8.16 -7.34 0.44
CA ALA A 9 -6.79 -7.56 0.89
C ALA A 9 -6.33 -6.50 1.89
N VAL A 10 -5.26 -6.80 2.62
CA VAL A 10 -4.66 -5.88 3.60
C VAL A 10 -3.20 -5.63 3.23
N GLY A 11 -2.83 -4.36 3.14
CA GLY A 11 -1.45 -3.92 3.02
C GLY A 11 -0.94 -3.31 4.33
N ARG A 12 0.37 -3.42 4.56
CA ARG A 12 1.01 -2.90 5.78
C ARG A 12 2.36 -2.26 5.47
N ARG A 13 2.63 -1.13 6.10
CA ARG A 13 3.93 -0.46 6.05
C ARG A 13 4.18 0.28 7.37
N LYS A 14 5.27 -0.01 8.07
CA LYS A 14 5.52 0.49 9.45
C LYS A 14 4.31 0.17 10.34
N THR A 15 3.70 1.19 10.93
CA THR A 15 2.47 1.09 11.74
C THR A 15 1.18 1.32 10.93
N ALA A 16 1.28 1.68 9.64
CA ALA A 16 0.12 1.90 8.78
C ALA A 16 -0.48 0.57 8.28
N ILE A 17 -1.80 0.50 8.32
CA ILE A 17 -2.61 -0.64 7.83
C ILE A 17 -3.61 -0.11 6.82
N ALA A 18 -3.60 -0.64 5.61
CA ALA A 18 -4.56 -0.34 4.56
C ALA A 18 -5.46 -1.57 4.31
N ARG A 19 -6.77 -1.40 4.48
CA ARG A 19 -7.79 -2.39 4.14
C ARG A 19 -8.35 -2.03 2.78
N VAL A 20 -8.04 -2.84 1.77
CA VAL A 20 -8.38 -2.59 0.37
C VAL A 20 -9.57 -3.44 -0.03
N ARG A 21 -10.57 -2.82 -0.63
CA ARG A 21 -11.67 -3.45 -1.36
C ARG A 21 -11.51 -3.10 -2.82
N LEU A 22 -11.13 -4.06 -3.63
CA LEU A 22 -10.92 -3.92 -5.07
C LEU A 22 -12.19 -4.34 -5.80
N TYR A 23 -12.70 -3.47 -6.67
CA TYR A 23 -13.89 -3.69 -7.49
C TYR A 23 -13.50 -3.89 -8.95
N PRO A 24 -14.06 -4.89 -9.64
CA PRO A 24 -13.88 -5.07 -11.09
C PRO A 24 -14.78 -4.10 -11.89
N LYS A 25 -14.71 -2.81 -11.55
CA LYS A 25 -15.47 -1.71 -12.13
C LYS A 25 -14.59 -0.47 -12.19
N ALA A 26 -14.81 0.41 -13.15
CA ALA A 26 -14.00 1.61 -13.34
C ALA A 26 -14.16 2.66 -12.22
N SER A 27 -15.28 2.66 -11.50
CA SER A 27 -15.56 3.58 -10.39
C SER A 27 -15.94 2.84 -9.11
N VAL A 28 -15.63 3.45 -7.97
CA VAL A 28 -16.02 2.92 -6.65
C VAL A 28 -17.52 3.11 -6.45
N PRO A 29 -18.25 2.08 -5.98
CA PRO A 29 -19.68 2.23 -5.66
C PRO A 29 -19.91 3.36 -4.64
N GLY A 30 -20.81 4.29 -4.98
CA GLY A 30 -21.09 5.49 -4.17
C GLY A 30 -20.15 6.68 -4.39
N HIS A 31 -19.17 6.56 -5.29
CA HIS A 31 -18.25 7.64 -5.68
C HIS A 31 -18.09 7.64 -7.21
N ASP A 32 -19.09 8.17 -7.92
CA ASP A 32 -19.09 8.16 -9.38
C ASP A 32 -17.91 8.94 -9.96
N GLY A 33 -17.24 8.33 -10.94
CA GLY A 33 -16.06 8.92 -11.59
C GLY A 33 -14.76 8.84 -10.78
N VAL A 34 -14.78 8.34 -9.54
CA VAL A 34 -13.57 8.21 -8.70
C VAL A 34 -13.07 6.76 -8.70
N GLN A 35 -11.86 6.57 -9.21
CA GLN A 35 -11.23 5.25 -9.27
C GLN A 35 -10.70 4.79 -7.91
N LEU A 36 -10.14 5.69 -7.13
CA LEU A 36 -9.48 5.37 -5.86
C LEU A 36 -10.00 6.26 -4.74
N VAL A 37 -10.63 5.67 -3.75
CA VAL A 37 -11.17 6.34 -2.56
C VAL A 37 -10.38 5.91 -1.33
N VAL A 38 -9.89 6.87 -0.55
CA VAL A 38 -9.13 6.65 0.69
C VAL A 38 -9.81 7.39 1.83
N ASN A 39 -10.28 6.66 2.84
CA ASN A 39 -11.01 7.24 3.98
C ASN A 39 -12.11 8.21 3.55
N ASP A 40 -12.95 7.75 2.62
CA ASP A 40 -14.12 8.48 2.06
C ASP A 40 -13.77 9.76 1.27
N LYS A 41 -12.48 9.95 0.91
CA LYS A 41 -11.99 11.04 0.07
C LYS A 41 -11.31 10.48 -1.18
N ALA A 42 -11.34 11.21 -2.29
CA ALA A 42 -10.56 10.84 -3.47
C ALA A 42 -9.06 10.78 -3.11
N ALA A 43 -8.33 9.80 -3.61
CA ALA A 43 -6.91 9.61 -3.31
C ALA A 43 -6.07 10.85 -3.67
N GLU A 44 -6.46 11.57 -4.71
CA GLU A 44 -5.80 12.83 -5.13
C GLU A 44 -5.93 13.94 -4.08
N VAL A 45 -7.09 14.02 -3.43
CA VAL A 45 -7.32 14.98 -2.34
C VAL A 45 -6.63 14.52 -1.06
N TYR A 46 -6.59 13.20 -0.80
CA TYR A 46 -6.01 12.64 0.43
C TYR A 46 -4.48 12.77 0.48
N PHE A 47 -3.79 12.48 -0.61
CA PHE A 47 -2.33 12.53 -0.70
C PHE A 47 -1.77 13.83 -1.29
N GLY A 48 -2.54 14.54 -2.13
CA GLY A 48 -2.28 15.89 -2.60
C GLY A 48 -1.12 16.09 -3.58
N GLY A 49 -0.27 15.09 -3.83
CA GLY A 49 0.93 15.23 -4.65
C GLY A 49 0.90 14.46 -5.97
N ASN A 50 1.55 15.00 -7.02
CA ASN A 50 1.70 14.29 -8.30
C ASN A 50 2.63 13.07 -8.18
N ALA A 51 3.65 13.15 -7.32
CA ALA A 51 4.55 12.03 -7.07
C ALA A 51 3.82 10.86 -6.39
N GLU A 52 2.99 11.16 -5.40
CA GLU A 52 2.14 10.19 -4.71
C GLU A 52 1.11 9.57 -5.68
N LYS A 53 0.55 10.39 -6.57
CA LYS A 53 -0.38 9.94 -7.62
C LYS A 53 0.23 8.87 -8.50
N ASN A 54 1.45 9.07 -8.97
CA ASN A 54 2.16 8.09 -9.78
C ASN A 54 2.44 6.80 -8.99
N GLN A 55 2.78 6.92 -7.71
CA GLN A 55 3.08 5.76 -6.86
C GLN A 55 1.85 4.89 -6.59
N TYR A 56 0.70 5.45 -6.20
CA TYR A 56 -0.48 4.63 -5.91
C TYR A 56 -1.15 4.07 -7.17
N ARG A 57 -0.91 4.65 -8.33
CA ARG A 57 -1.37 4.11 -9.62
C ARG A 57 -0.48 2.99 -10.16
N LEU A 58 0.77 2.90 -9.70
CA LEU A 58 1.76 1.96 -10.21
C LEU A 58 1.25 0.51 -10.29
N PRO A 59 0.59 -0.09 -9.27
CA PRO A 59 0.07 -1.45 -9.38
C PRO A 59 -0.92 -1.63 -10.52
N PHE A 60 -1.77 -0.64 -10.77
CA PHE A 60 -2.76 -0.68 -11.86
C PHE A 60 -2.12 -0.47 -13.23
N ILE A 61 -1.09 0.38 -13.33
CA ILE A 61 -0.35 0.64 -14.57
C ILE A 61 0.37 -0.63 -15.01
N VAL A 62 1.13 -1.25 -14.10
CA VAL A 62 1.92 -2.46 -14.37
C VAL A 62 1.04 -3.65 -14.77
N THR A 63 -0.20 -3.70 -14.27
CA THR A 63 -1.17 -4.76 -14.60
C THR A 63 -2.15 -4.40 -15.71
N GLU A 64 -2.02 -3.21 -16.32
CA GLU A 64 -2.93 -2.67 -17.36
C GLU A 64 -4.41 -2.66 -16.95
N THR A 65 -4.67 -2.41 -15.67
CA THR A 65 -6.02 -2.40 -15.09
C THR A 65 -6.53 -1.02 -14.69
N LEU A 66 -5.77 0.04 -15.02
CA LEU A 66 -6.04 1.40 -14.57
C LEU A 66 -7.46 1.88 -14.90
N THR A 67 -7.99 1.52 -16.07
CA THR A 67 -9.34 1.93 -16.51
C THR A 67 -10.45 0.92 -16.19
N LYS A 68 -10.07 -0.27 -15.73
CA LYS A 68 -11.01 -1.40 -15.55
C LYS A 68 -11.38 -1.65 -14.11
N MET A 69 -10.56 -1.20 -13.17
CA MET A 69 -10.70 -1.50 -11.74
C MET A 69 -10.65 -0.24 -10.89
N SER A 70 -11.35 -0.30 -9.78
CA SER A 70 -11.36 0.75 -8.76
C SER A 70 -11.17 0.15 -7.38
N ALA A 71 -10.77 0.98 -6.41
CA ALA A 71 -10.59 0.50 -5.04
C ALA A 71 -11.07 1.50 -4.00
N SER A 72 -11.76 0.98 -2.98
CA SER A 72 -12.06 1.70 -1.74
C SER A 72 -11.13 1.20 -0.63
N ILE A 73 -10.47 2.11 0.05
CA ILE A 73 -9.40 1.80 0.98
C ILE A 73 -9.64 2.53 2.31
N LYS A 74 -9.62 1.77 3.39
CA LYS A 74 -9.61 2.33 4.74
C LYS A 74 -8.19 2.21 5.30
N VAL A 75 -7.57 3.36 5.61
CA VAL A 75 -6.19 3.43 6.10
C VAL A 75 -6.17 3.96 7.52
N VAL A 76 -5.39 3.30 8.39
CA VAL A 76 -5.26 3.64 9.81
C VAL A 76 -3.79 3.57 10.21
N GLY A 77 -3.38 4.47 11.09
CA GLY A 77 -2.03 4.50 11.69
C GLY A 77 -0.95 5.06 10.78
N GLY A 78 0.21 5.32 11.34
CA GLY A 78 1.39 5.85 10.64
C GLY A 78 1.22 7.26 10.09
N GLY A 79 2.19 7.71 9.31
CA GLY A 79 2.13 8.97 8.56
C GLY A 79 1.78 8.72 7.09
N THR A 80 1.53 9.81 6.34
CA THR A 80 1.08 9.79 4.93
C THR A 80 1.93 8.90 4.03
N GLN A 81 3.25 8.94 4.12
CA GLN A 81 4.17 8.10 3.34
C GLN A 81 4.07 6.61 3.70
N ALA A 82 3.85 6.28 4.98
CA ALA A 82 3.65 4.90 5.41
C ALA A 82 2.27 4.38 4.95
N GLN A 83 1.26 5.23 4.99
CA GLN A 83 -0.08 4.94 4.48
C GLN A 83 -0.08 4.68 2.98
N LEU A 84 0.66 5.49 2.21
CA LEU A 84 0.85 5.32 0.77
C LEU A 84 1.50 3.96 0.47
N GLY A 85 2.59 3.62 1.15
CA GLY A 85 3.24 2.32 0.99
C GLY A 85 2.36 1.14 1.38
N ALA A 86 1.56 1.27 2.45
CA ALA A 86 0.59 0.25 2.85
C ALA A 86 -0.52 0.06 1.82
N LEU A 87 -1.00 1.16 1.22
CA LEU A 87 -2.01 1.17 0.19
C LEU A 87 -1.53 0.44 -1.07
N ILE A 88 -0.34 0.79 -1.58
CA ILE A 88 0.28 0.17 -2.76
C ILE A 88 0.41 -1.35 -2.56
N HIS A 89 0.98 -1.76 -1.42
CA HIS A 89 1.09 -3.18 -1.07
C HIS A 89 -0.27 -3.88 -0.96
N GLY A 90 -1.28 -3.20 -0.42
CA GLY A 90 -2.65 -3.73 -0.31
C GLY A 90 -3.32 -3.94 -1.67
N ILE A 91 -3.19 -2.98 -2.59
CA ILE A 91 -3.72 -3.07 -3.97
C ILE A 91 -3.04 -4.23 -4.72
N ALA A 92 -1.70 -4.32 -4.67
CA ALA A 92 -0.97 -5.41 -5.32
C ALA A 92 -1.42 -6.80 -4.83
N ARG A 93 -1.64 -6.95 -3.52
CA ARG A 93 -2.19 -8.19 -2.95
C ARG A 93 -3.64 -8.47 -3.37
N ALA A 94 -4.47 -7.42 -3.50
CA ALA A 94 -5.84 -7.58 -3.96
C ALA A 94 -5.90 -8.03 -5.43
N LEU A 95 -5.09 -7.44 -6.29
CA LEU A 95 -4.94 -7.85 -7.70
C LEU A 95 -4.48 -9.30 -7.82
N THR A 96 -3.46 -9.69 -7.06
CA THR A 96 -2.99 -11.09 -7.04
C THR A 96 -4.06 -12.06 -6.56
N LYS A 97 -4.89 -11.66 -5.58
CA LYS A 97 -5.98 -12.50 -5.08
C LYS A 97 -7.13 -12.63 -6.08
N LEU A 98 -7.35 -11.62 -6.93
CA LEU A 98 -8.36 -11.63 -7.97
C LEU A 98 -8.00 -12.63 -9.08
N ASP A 99 -6.76 -12.56 -9.57
CA ASP A 99 -6.23 -13.45 -10.62
C ASP A 99 -4.72 -13.66 -10.36
N THR A 100 -4.39 -14.82 -9.77
CA THR A 100 -3.02 -15.15 -9.38
C THR A 100 -2.15 -15.44 -10.59
N GLU A 101 -2.66 -16.16 -11.58
CA GLU A 101 -1.88 -16.56 -12.76
C GLU A 101 -1.45 -15.35 -13.59
N LYS A 102 -2.38 -14.42 -13.77
CA LYS A 102 -2.16 -13.24 -14.59
C LYS A 102 -1.29 -12.17 -13.93
N TYR A 103 -1.57 -11.83 -12.66
CA TYR A 103 -0.98 -10.63 -12.05
C TYR A 103 0.21 -10.91 -11.13
N ARG A 104 0.32 -12.12 -10.56
CA ARG A 104 1.37 -12.42 -9.57
C ARG A 104 2.79 -12.26 -10.11
N ALA A 105 3.07 -12.78 -11.29
CA ALA A 105 4.41 -12.74 -11.91
C ALA A 105 4.84 -11.27 -12.13
N ILE A 106 3.98 -10.47 -12.73
CA ILE A 106 4.21 -9.07 -13.08
C ILE A 106 4.44 -8.22 -11.81
N LEU A 107 3.56 -8.36 -10.83
CA LEU A 107 3.65 -7.61 -9.56
C LEU A 107 4.85 -8.03 -8.70
N LYS A 108 5.27 -9.29 -8.77
CA LYS A 108 6.47 -9.80 -8.09
C LYS A 108 7.74 -9.22 -8.72
N THR A 109 7.85 -9.20 -10.03
CA THR A 109 8.98 -8.60 -10.77
C THR A 109 9.09 -7.10 -10.47
N ALA A 110 7.96 -6.39 -10.39
CA ALA A 110 7.91 -4.98 -9.98
C ALA A 110 8.19 -4.73 -8.48
N GLY A 111 8.38 -5.78 -7.66
CA GLY A 111 8.67 -5.67 -6.23
C GLY A 111 7.49 -5.23 -5.35
N LEU A 112 6.26 -5.14 -5.91
CA LEU A 112 5.08 -4.59 -5.22
C LEU A 112 4.42 -5.57 -4.24
N LEU A 113 4.73 -6.87 -4.33
CA LEU A 113 4.19 -7.90 -3.42
C LEU A 113 5.00 -8.05 -2.14
N THR A 114 6.25 -7.60 -2.13
CA THR A 114 7.12 -7.72 -0.96
C THR A 114 6.80 -6.63 0.05
N ARG A 115 6.48 -7.04 1.28
CA ARG A 115 6.32 -6.07 2.38
C ARG A 115 7.69 -5.54 2.79
N ASP A 116 7.86 -4.23 2.81
CA ASP A 116 9.03 -3.59 3.38
C ASP A 116 8.95 -3.62 4.93
N PRO A 117 9.83 -4.39 5.62
CA PRO A 117 9.79 -4.57 7.06
C PRO A 117 10.44 -3.41 7.82
N ARG A 118 11.13 -2.48 7.14
CA ARG A 118 11.87 -1.39 7.79
C ARG A 118 10.94 -0.54 8.67
N ALA A 119 11.30 -0.44 9.94
CA ALA A 119 10.62 0.40 10.92
C ALA A 119 11.68 1.09 11.80
N LYS A 120 11.26 2.12 12.56
CA LYS A 120 12.15 2.76 13.53
C LYS A 120 12.46 1.77 14.66
N GLU A 121 13.74 1.46 14.85
CA GLU A 121 14.19 0.61 15.95
C GLU A 121 14.12 1.37 17.27
N ARG A 122 13.73 0.68 18.32
CA ARG A 122 13.71 1.24 19.68
C ARG A 122 15.13 1.54 20.16
N ARG A 123 15.32 2.73 20.72
CA ARG A 123 16.56 3.07 21.41
C ARG A 123 16.69 2.20 22.67
N LYS A 124 17.92 1.78 22.96
CA LYS A 124 18.23 0.90 24.10
C LYS A 124 19.08 1.65 25.13
N VAL A 125 18.89 1.32 26.39
CA VAL A 125 19.73 1.84 27.49
C VAL A 125 21.17 1.34 27.30
N GLY A 126 22.16 2.19 27.61
CA GLY A 126 23.58 1.84 27.50
C GLY A 126 24.19 1.93 26.09
N THR A 127 23.44 2.41 25.10
CA THR A 127 23.92 2.55 23.70
C THR A 127 24.12 4.02 23.26
N GLY A 128 24.20 4.96 24.21
CA GLY A 128 24.33 6.39 23.89
C GLY A 128 23.10 6.96 23.15
N GLY A 129 21.90 6.48 23.48
CA GLY A 129 20.66 6.90 22.84
C GLY A 129 20.44 6.36 21.43
N LYS A 130 21.20 5.35 20.99
CA LYS A 130 21.08 4.68 19.69
C LYS A 130 20.30 3.37 19.81
N ALA A 131 19.74 2.90 18.71
CA ALA A 131 19.07 1.60 18.67
C ALA A 131 20.06 0.43 18.67
N ARG A 132 21.18 0.60 17.99
CA ARG A 132 22.27 -0.40 17.91
C ARG A 132 23.54 0.13 18.55
N ARG A 133 24.26 -0.73 19.26
CA ARG A 133 25.54 -0.40 19.83
C ARG A 133 26.56 -0.14 18.72
N ALA A 134 27.28 0.98 18.79
CA ALA A 134 28.43 1.22 17.90
C ALA A 134 29.52 0.20 18.21
N LYS A 135 30.17 -0.36 17.19
CA LYS A 135 31.39 -1.15 17.39
C LYS A 135 32.43 -0.24 18.03
N GLN A 136 32.99 -0.69 19.14
CA GLN A 136 34.08 0.00 19.79
C GLN A 136 35.33 -0.21 18.92
N SER A 137 35.91 0.88 18.39
CA SER A 137 37.19 0.75 17.69
C SER A 137 38.33 0.64 18.73
N PRO A 138 39.36 -0.19 18.48
CA PRO A 138 40.50 -0.24 19.37
C PRO A 138 41.16 1.14 19.42
N LYS A 139 41.49 1.60 20.63
CA LYS A 139 42.34 2.77 20.80
C LYS A 139 43.73 2.43 20.24
N ARG A 140 44.17 3.23 19.30
CA ARG A 140 45.58 3.19 18.85
C ARG A 140 46.43 4.02 19.79
#